data_87672ad5dfbd732c2643bf30f4f2f6aa
#
_entry.id   87672ad5dfbd732c2643bf30f4f2f6aa
#
_cell.length_a   1.000
_cell.length_b   1.000
_cell.length_c   1.000
_cell.angle_alpha   90.00
_cell.angle_beta   90.00
_cell.angle_gamma   90.00
#
_symmetry.space_group_name_H-M   'P 1'
#
loop_
_entity.id
_entity.type
_entity.pdbx_description
1 polymer ?
#
loop_
_entity_poly.entity_id
_entity_poly.type
_entity_poly.pdbx_seq_one_letter_code
_entity_poly.pdbx_strand_id
1 'polypeptide(L)'
;MKILVDTHIFLWMLSYPDRLNEKRRYELESPANEVFLSAMSIAELMIKHSIGKINIEFDPLEMAQKMGLEILDLSGLEAMVLGELPLHHKDPFDRMLIAQALANKFSLMSDDSKFLPYDCKNI
;
A
#
# COMPACT_ATOMS: atom_id res chain seq x y z
N MET A 1 16.04 -0.10 1.62
CA MET A 1 14.88 -1.03 1.64
C MET A 1 13.81 -0.48 0.71
N LYS A 2 13.07 -1.35 0.05
CA LYS A 2 11.91 -0.96 -0.76
C LYS A 2 10.65 -1.32 -0.01
N ILE A 3 9.80 -0.33 0.20
CA ILE A 3 8.60 -0.44 1.05
C ILE A 3 7.38 -0.14 0.20
N LEU A 4 6.41 -1.05 0.22
CA LEU A 4 5.07 -0.82 -0.32
C LEU A 4 4.15 -0.49 0.85
N VAL A 5 3.56 0.70 0.86
CA VAL A 5 2.59 1.07 1.89
C VAL A 5 1.19 0.63 1.48
N ASP A 6 0.38 0.19 2.44
CA ASP A 6 -1.02 -0.09 2.14
C ASP A 6 -1.83 1.22 2.08
N THR A 7 -3.09 1.10 1.68
CA THR A 7 -3.97 2.26 1.51
C THR A 7 -4.16 3.03 2.80
N HIS A 8 -4.32 2.35 3.94
CA HIS A 8 -4.50 3.01 5.24
C HIS A 8 -3.25 3.75 5.69
N ILE A 9 -2.08 3.14 5.51
CA ILE A 9 -0.80 3.82 5.84
C ILE A 9 -0.66 5.10 5.02
N PHE A 10 -0.99 5.06 3.73
CA PHE A 10 -0.98 6.25 2.89
C PHE A 10 -1.91 7.35 3.43
N LEU A 11 -3.14 7.00 3.80
CA LEU A 11 -4.08 7.95 4.37
C LEU A 11 -3.58 8.52 5.71
N TRP A 12 -2.95 7.71 6.54
CA TRP A 12 -2.37 8.19 7.80
C TRP A 12 -1.20 9.14 7.55
N MET A 13 -0.36 8.86 6.56
CA MET A 13 0.72 9.79 6.19
C MET A 13 0.17 11.17 5.82
N LEU A 14 -0.97 11.21 5.14
CA LEU A 14 -1.60 12.46 4.69
C LEU A 14 -2.33 13.19 5.82
N SER A 15 -3.13 12.49 6.60
CA SER A 15 -4.14 13.11 7.46
C SER A 15 -3.97 12.82 8.93
N TYR A 16 -3.32 11.71 9.29
CA TYR A 16 -3.20 11.25 10.68
C TYR A 16 -1.80 10.71 10.97
N PRO A 17 -0.74 11.53 10.79
CA PRO A 17 0.64 11.03 10.96
C PRO A 17 0.92 10.51 12.37
N ASP A 18 0.18 10.97 13.38
CA ASP A 18 0.34 10.50 14.75
C ASP A 18 -0.08 9.04 14.95
N ARG A 19 -0.81 8.45 14.01
CA ARG A 19 -1.13 7.02 14.05
C ARG A 19 0.05 6.14 13.66
N LEU A 20 1.05 6.70 13.02
CA LEU A 20 2.28 6.00 12.68
C LEU A 20 3.20 6.02 13.89
N ASN A 21 3.72 4.85 14.30
CA ASN A 21 4.70 4.80 15.37
C ASN A 21 6.05 5.36 14.90
N GLU A 22 6.96 5.61 15.83
CA GLU A 22 8.26 6.21 15.52
C GLU A 22 9.08 5.37 14.55
N LYS A 23 9.03 4.05 14.68
CA LYS A 23 9.76 3.13 13.80
C LYS A 23 9.28 3.26 12.36
N ARG A 24 7.95 3.28 12.14
CA ARG A 24 7.36 3.42 10.82
C ARG A 24 7.67 4.79 10.22
N ARG A 25 7.57 5.85 11.01
CA ARG A 25 7.94 7.19 10.56
C ARG A 25 9.39 7.25 10.12
N TYR A 26 10.28 6.67 10.92
CA TYR A 26 11.70 6.61 10.57
C TYR A 26 11.92 5.92 9.22
N GLU A 27 11.29 4.77 9.02
CA GLU A 27 11.43 4.02 7.77
C GLU A 27 10.87 4.79 6.56
N LEU A 28 9.76 5.50 6.73
CA LEU A 28 9.15 6.28 5.65
C LEU A 28 9.95 7.54 5.31
N GLU A 29 10.64 8.12 6.26
CA GLU A 29 11.42 9.35 6.09
C GLU A 29 12.87 9.11 5.72
N SER A 30 13.38 7.89 5.91
CA SER A 30 14.78 7.57 5.65
C SER A 30 15.12 7.68 4.17
N PRO A 31 16.13 8.46 3.79
CA PRO A 31 16.57 8.57 2.40
C PRO A 31 17.20 7.28 1.85
N ALA A 32 17.52 6.32 2.72
CA ALA A 32 18.02 5.00 2.32
C ALA A 32 16.90 4.10 1.78
N ASN A 33 15.63 4.46 2.01
CA ASN A 33 14.48 3.66 1.60
C ASN A 33 13.77 4.27 0.39
N GLU A 34 13.28 3.42 -0.49
CA GLU A 34 12.34 3.78 -1.55
C GLU A 34 10.94 3.36 -1.10
N VAL A 35 10.00 4.29 -1.12
CA VAL A 35 8.63 4.05 -0.67
C VAL A 35 7.68 4.13 -1.85
N PHE A 36 6.82 3.12 -1.98
CA PHE A 36 5.91 2.95 -3.10
C PHE A 36 4.47 2.97 -2.63
N LEU A 37 3.61 3.57 -3.46
CA LEU A 37 2.16 3.45 -3.36
C LEU A 37 1.66 2.71 -4.60
N SER A 38 0.88 1.66 -4.41
CA SER A 38 0.31 0.92 -5.53
C SER A 38 -0.76 1.74 -6.25
N ALA A 39 -0.78 1.66 -7.59
CA ALA A 39 -1.90 2.15 -8.37
C ALA A 39 -3.23 1.54 -7.93
N MET A 40 -3.20 0.32 -7.37
CA MET A 40 -4.40 -0.33 -6.84
C MET A 40 -4.96 0.37 -5.60
N SER A 41 -4.10 0.98 -4.77
CA SER A 41 -4.56 1.80 -3.65
C SER A 41 -5.28 3.05 -4.14
N ILE A 42 -4.76 3.69 -5.18
CA ILE A 42 -5.44 4.84 -5.82
C ILE A 42 -6.78 4.40 -6.39
N ALA A 43 -6.82 3.26 -7.08
CA ALA A 43 -8.07 2.70 -7.62
C ALA A 43 -9.09 2.43 -6.52
N GLU A 44 -8.67 1.85 -5.42
CA GLU A 44 -9.55 1.60 -4.26
C GLU A 44 -10.18 2.89 -3.75
N LEU A 45 -9.37 3.93 -3.55
CA LEU A 45 -9.85 5.23 -3.07
C LEU A 45 -10.83 5.86 -4.05
N MET A 46 -10.52 5.82 -5.34
CA MET A 46 -11.38 6.41 -6.37
C MET A 46 -12.71 5.65 -6.52
N ILE A 47 -12.69 4.34 -6.43
CA ILE A 47 -13.91 3.52 -6.46
C ILE A 47 -14.78 3.84 -5.26
N LYS A 48 -14.21 3.86 -4.06
CA LYS A 48 -14.96 4.17 -2.83
C LYS A 48 -15.52 5.58 -2.84
N HIS A 49 -14.76 6.53 -3.38
CA HIS A 49 -15.24 7.91 -3.56
C HIS A 49 -16.42 7.95 -4.54
N SER A 50 -16.32 7.27 -5.67
CA SER A 50 -17.36 7.31 -6.72
C SER A 50 -18.70 6.73 -6.26
N ILE A 51 -18.70 5.80 -5.31
CA ILE A 51 -19.92 5.20 -4.76
C ILE A 51 -20.34 5.79 -3.41
N GLY A 52 -19.70 6.88 -2.99
CA GLY A 52 -20.07 7.62 -1.79
C GLY A 52 -19.64 7.02 -0.46
N LYS A 53 -18.79 5.97 -0.46
CA LYS A 53 -18.30 5.37 0.79
C LYS A 53 -17.31 6.24 1.53
N ILE A 54 -16.50 7.02 0.81
CA ILE A 54 -15.56 7.98 1.38
C ILE A 54 -15.60 9.25 0.56
N ASN A 55 -15.19 10.36 1.17
CA ASN A 55 -15.05 11.63 0.48
C ASN A 55 -13.56 11.96 0.34
N ILE A 56 -13.09 12.02 -0.91
CA ILE A 56 -11.70 12.36 -1.23
C ILE A 56 -11.70 13.79 -1.77
N GLU A 57 -11.09 14.71 -1.04
CA GLU A 57 -10.99 16.12 -1.41
C GLU A 57 -9.59 16.51 -1.89
N PHE A 58 -8.75 15.53 -2.17
CA PHE A 58 -7.39 15.74 -2.66
C PHE A 58 -7.14 14.86 -3.88
N ASP A 59 -6.10 15.19 -4.63
CA ASP A 59 -5.61 14.35 -5.73
C ASP A 59 -4.63 13.33 -5.18
N PRO A 60 -4.98 12.02 -5.09
CA PRO A 60 -4.09 11.02 -4.51
C PRO A 60 -2.76 10.87 -5.25
N LEU A 61 -2.78 11.01 -6.58
CA LEU A 61 -1.57 10.89 -7.39
C LEU A 61 -0.61 12.03 -7.10
N GLU A 62 -1.13 13.26 -7.10
CA GLU A 62 -0.33 14.45 -6.79
C GLU A 62 0.24 14.40 -5.38
N MET A 63 -0.58 14.02 -4.40
CA MET A 63 -0.14 13.94 -3.01
C MET A 63 0.93 12.88 -2.81
N ALA A 64 0.79 11.72 -3.45
CA ALA A 64 1.82 10.69 -3.39
C ALA A 64 3.16 11.22 -3.91
N GLN A 65 3.13 11.90 -5.05
CA GLN A 65 4.33 12.49 -5.64
C GLN A 65 4.96 13.56 -4.74
N LYS A 66 4.16 14.43 -4.16
CA LYS A 66 4.63 15.46 -3.21
C LYS A 66 5.27 14.85 -1.97
N MET A 67 4.83 13.69 -1.56
CA MET A 67 5.37 12.99 -0.39
C MET A 67 6.58 12.12 -0.73
N GLY A 68 7.03 12.13 -1.97
CA GLY A 68 8.18 11.33 -2.41
C GLY A 68 7.90 9.86 -2.62
N LEU A 69 6.62 9.48 -2.75
CA LEU A 69 6.24 8.10 -3.05
C LEU A 69 6.32 7.85 -4.55
N GLU A 70 6.84 6.69 -4.91
CA GLU A 70 6.78 6.21 -6.29
C GLU A 70 5.51 5.42 -6.51
N ILE A 71 4.89 5.55 -7.67
CA ILE A 71 3.69 4.79 -8.01
C ILE A 71 4.10 3.45 -8.59
N LEU A 72 3.56 2.37 -8.00
CA LEU A 72 3.78 1.01 -8.48
C LEU A 72 2.55 0.56 -9.27
N ASP A 73 2.69 0.48 -10.58
CA ASP A 73 1.62 -0.01 -11.45
C ASP A 73 1.48 -1.53 -11.32
N LEU A 74 0.27 -2.05 -11.51
CA LEU A 74 0.04 -3.48 -11.48
C LEU A 74 0.47 -4.10 -12.82
N SER A 75 1.48 -4.96 -12.78
CA SER A 75 1.94 -5.68 -13.96
C SER A 75 1.18 -6.99 -14.17
N GLY A 76 1.28 -7.55 -15.38
CA GLY A 76 0.70 -8.86 -15.67
C GLY A 76 1.31 -9.97 -14.81
N LEU A 77 2.62 -9.93 -14.57
CA LEU A 77 3.30 -10.92 -13.71
C LEU A 77 2.80 -10.83 -12.26
N GLU A 78 2.64 -9.64 -11.72
CA GLU A 78 2.08 -9.43 -10.39
C GLU A 78 0.65 -9.94 -10.30
N ALA A 79 -0.15 -9.67 -11.32
CA ALA A 79 -1.53 -10.14 -11.38
C ALA A 79 -1.62 -11.69 -11.39
N MET A 80 -0.69 -12.36 -12.06
CA MET A 80 -0.64 -13.83 -12.07
C MET A 80 -0.41 -14.45 -10.69
N VAL A 81 0.31 -13.75 -9.81
CA VAL A 81 0.55 -14.21 -8.44
C VAL A 81 -0.75 -14.36 -7.66
N LEU A 82 -1.79 -13.58 -7.98
CA LEU A 82 -3.09 -13.66 -7.30
C LEU A 82 -3.70 -15.07 -7.34
N GLY A 83 -3.47 -15.80 -8.44
CA GLY A 83 -3.99 -17.16 -8.58
C GLY A 83 -3.34 -18.18 -7.64
N GLU A 84 -2.17 -17.86 -7.10
CA GLU A 84 -1.39 -18.75 -6.23
C GLU A 84 -1.48 -18.35 -4.75
N LEU A 85 -2.06 -17.19 -4.43
CA LEU A 85 -2.14 -16.74 -3.04
C LEU A 85 -3.12 -17.59 -2.23
N PRO A 86 -2.72 -18.05 -1.04
CA PRO A 86 -3.66 -18.67 -0.11
C PRO A 86 -4.73 -17.65 0.32
N LEU A 87 -5.92 -18.15 0.67
CA LEU A 87 -7.06 -17.30 0.99
C LEU A 87 -7.10 -16.97 2.49
N HIS A 88 -6.08 -16.27 2.98
CA HIS A 88 -6.06 -15.73 4.34
C HIS A 88 -6.77 -14.38 4.43
N HIS A 89 -6.79 -13.63 3.34
CA HIS A 89 -7.44 -12.33 3.22
C HIS A 89 -8.33 -12.33 1.98
N LYS A 90 -9.56 -11.80 2.13
CA LYS A 90 -10.57 -11.84 1.06
C LYS A 90 -10.64 -10.56 0.25
N ASP A 91 -10.18 -9.43 0.79
CA ASP A 91 -10.26 -8.15 0.11
C ASP A 91 -9.37 -8.15 -1.15
N PRO A 92 -9.95 -7.91 -2.35
CA PRO A 92 -9.19 -8.00 -3.60
C PRO A 92 -8.09 -6.95 -3.71
N PHE A 93 -8.30 -5.74 -3.19
CA PHE A 93 -7.27 -4.70 -3.24
C PHE A 93 -6.08 -5.07 -2.37
N ASP A 94 -6.33 -5.54 -1.15
CA ASP A 94 -5.27 -5.98 -0.25
C ASP A 94 -4.53 -7.19 -0.80
N ARG A 95 -5.24 -8.13 -1.44
CA ARG A 95 -4.61 -9.27 -2.11
C ARG A 95 -3.68 -8.82 -3.25
N MET A 96 -4.06 -7.78 -4.00
CA MET A 96 -3.19 -7.21 -5.04
C MET A 96 -1.92 -6.60 -4.45
N LEU A 97 -2.02 -5.93 -3.31
CA LEU A 97 -0.83 -5.39 -2.61
C LEU A 97 0.10 -6.53 -2.16
N ILE A 98 -0.45 -7.60 -1.63
CA ILE A 98 0.32 -8.78 -1.22
C ILE A 98 1.04 -9.38 -2.44
N ALA A 99 0.33 -9.55 -3.56
CA ALA A 99 0.90 -10.08 -4.80
C ALA A 99 2.06 -9.21 -5.29
N GLN A 100 1.91 -7.89 -5.24
CA GLN A 100 2.96 -6.97 -5.64
C GLN A 100 4.17 -7.05 -4.71
N ALA A 101 3.95 -7.10 -3.39
CA ALA A 101 5.03 -7.21 -2.43
C ALA A 101 5.82 -8.52 -2.62
N LEU A 102 5.12 -9.64 -2.82
CA LEU A 102 5.76 -10.94 -3.06
C LEU A 102 6.53 -10.97 -4.38
N ALA A 103 5.91 -10.51 -5.46
CA ALA A 103 6.53 -10.54 -6.79
C ALA A 103 7.80 -9.68 -6.86
N ASN A 104 7.82 -8.56 -6.16
CA ASN A 104 8.94 -7.61 -6.18
C ASN A 104 9.88 -7.77 -4.98
N LYS A 105 9.55 -8.62 -4.03
CA LYS A 105 10.29 -8.80 -2.77
C LYS A 105 10.39 -7.49 -1.98
N PHE A 106 9.31 -6.72 -1.97
CA PHE A 106 9.21 -5.50 -1.19
C PHE A 106 8.72 -5.82 0.23
N SER A 107 9.12 -4.98 1.18
CA SER A 107 8.49 -4.99 2.51
C SER A 107 7.12 -4.32 2.40
N LEU A 108 6.12 -4.90 3.06
CA LEU A 108 4.77 -4.34 3.08
C LEU A 108 4.52 -3.66 4.43
N MET A 109 4.18 -2.39 4.41
CA MET A 109 3.81 -1.66 5.62
C MET A 109 2.30 -1.60 5.74
N SER A 110 1.77 -2.28 6.75
CA SER A 110 0.35 -2.34 7.03
C SER A 110 0.11 -2.52 8.53
N ASP A 111 -1.00 -1.97 9.01
CA ASP A 111 -1.46 -2.19 10.37
C ASP A 111 -2.52 -3.31 10.46
N ASP A 112 -2.91 -3.88 9.34
CA ASP A 112 -3.92 -4.94 9.27
C ASP A 112 -3.26 -6.31 9.50
N SER A 113 -3.65 -7.00 10.59
CA SER A 113 -3.13 -8.32 10.94
C SER A 113 -3.40 -9.39 9.88
N LYS A 114 -4.36 -9.18 8.99
CA LYS A 114 -4.68 -10.13 7.91
C LYS A 114 -3.57 -10.27 6.87
N PHE A 115 -2.61 -9.34 6.83
CA PHE A 115 -1.42 -9.47 5.99
C PHE A 115 -0.36 -10.41 6.58
N LEU A 116 -0.36 -10.62 7.90
CA LEU A 116 0.70 -11.38 8.59
C LEU A 116 0.84 -12.83 8.12
N PRO A 117 -0.25 -13.58 7.79
CA PRO A 117 -0.11 -14.98 7.37
C PRO A 117 0.60 -15.18 6.03
N TYR A 118 0.77 -14.12 5.23
CA TYR A 118 1.42 -14.21 3.93
C TYR A 118 2.95 -14.13 4.06
N ASP A 119 3.65 -14.71 3.09
CA ASP A 119 5.10 -14.83 3.11
C ASP A 119 5.81 -13.58 2.57
N CYS A 120 5.29 -12.40 2.88
CA CYS A 120 5.93 -11.13 2.61
C CYS A 120 6.39 -10.50 3.92
N LYS A 121 7.49 -9.72 3.84
CA LYS A 121 7.99 -9.03 5.02
C LYS A 121 7.02 -7.90 5.41
N ASN A 122 6.54 -7.93 6.65
CA ASN A 122 5.66 -6.90 7.22
C ASN A 122 6.46 -5.99 8.16
N ILE A 123 6.24 -4.70 8.01
CA ILE A 123 6.89 -3.70 8.86
C ILE A 123 5.92 -2.68 9.40
#